data_36b4d4b0b441a3643270ba511682a75f
#
_entry.id   36b4d4b0b441a3643270ba511682a75f
#
_cell.length_a   1.000
_cell.length_b   1.000
_cell.length_c   1.000
_cell.angle_alpha   90.00
_cell.angle_beta   90.00
_cell.angle_gamma   90.00
#
_symmetry.space_group_name_H-M   'P 1'
#
loop_
_entity.id
_entity.type
_entity.pdbx_description
1 polymer ?
#
loop_
_entity_poly.entity_id
_entity_poly.type
_entity_poly.pdbx_seq_one_letter_code
_entity_poly.pdbx_strand_id
1 'polypeptide(L)' 'MSCVGVRQAQYLLEATDHPVDRIAGQVGFGSPTAFRDRFKRIVGTNPHTYRAAFRRLSTD' A
#
# COMPACT_ATOMS: atom_id res chain seq x y z
N MET A 1 -6.90 -8.14 -12.61
CA MET A 1 -5.88 -7.45 -12.54
C MET A 1 -5.65 -6.34 -11.55
N SER A 2 -6.66 -5.63 -11.08
CA SER A 2 -6.41 -4.63 -10.06
C SER A 2 -5.88 -5.23 -8.77
N CYS A 3 -6.21 -6.47 -8.47
CA CYS A 3 -5.72 -7.09 -7.26
C CYS A 3 -4.21 -7.26 -7.26
N VAL A 4 -3.64 -7.41 -8.43
CA VAL A 4 -2.19 -7.57 -8.53
C VAL A 4 -1.47 -6.33 -8.06
N GLY A 5 -1.97 -5.16 -8.46
CA GLY A 5 -1.35 -3.92 -8.04
C GLY A 5 -1.42 -3.70 -6.54
N VAL A 6 -2.55 -4.02 -5.93
CA VAL A 6 -2.71 -3.87 -4.50
C VAL A 6 -1.82 -4.84 -3.74
N ARG A 7 -1.72 -6.08 -4.21
CA ARG A 7 -0.86 -7.05 -3.56
C ARG A 7 0.60 -6.65 -3.63
N GLN A 8 1.02 -6.15 -4.78
CA GLN A 8 2.37 -5.65 -4.92
C GLN A 8 2.62 -4.49 -3.97
N ALA A 9 1.63 -3.61 -3.85
CA ALA A 9 1.75 -2.48 -2.94
C ALA A 9 1.88 -2.94 -1.49
N GLN A 10 1.14 -3.96 -1.11
CA GLN A 10 1.26 -4.50 0.24
C GLN A 10 2.69 -4.98 0.50
N TYR A 11 3.26 -5.68 -0.45
CA TYR A 11 4.64 -6.14 -0.32
C TYR A 11 5.60 -4.96 -0.18
N LEU A 12 5.43 -3.95 -1.01
CA LEU A 12 6.32 -2.79 -0.94
C LEU A 12 6.16 -2.03 0.37
N LEU A 13 4.95 -1.95 0.87
CA LEU A 13 4.71 -1.28 2.15
C LEU A 13 5.39 -2.03 3.30
N GLU A 14 5.44 -3.35 3.21
CA GLU A 14 6.04 -4.16 4.25
C GLU A 14 7.56 -4.21 4.14
N ALA A 15 8.05 -4.32 2.92
CA ALA A 15 9.47 -4.58 2.69
C ALA A 15 10.32 -3.34 2.48
N THR A 16 9.70 -2.20 2.19
CA THR A 16 10.45 -0.98 1.89
C THR A 16 9.89 0.20 2.66
N ASP A 17 10.67 1.28 2.68
CA ASP A 17 10.23 2.53 3.30
C ASP A 17 9.75 3.55 2.29
N HIS A 18 9.49 3.12 1.07
CA HIS A 18 9.03 4.06 0.04
C HIS A 18 7.75 4.74 0.47
N PRO A 19 7.58 6.02 0.17
CA PRO A 19 6.34 6.71 0.47
C PRO A 19 5.19 6.12 -0.34
N VAL A 20 3.99 6.24 0.19
CA VAL A 20 2.80 5.70 -0.47
C VAL A 20 2.64 6.23 -1.88
N ASP A 21 2.93 7.52 -2.08
CA ASP A 21 2.82 8.12 -3.41
C ASP A 21 3.74 7.43 -4.41
N ARG A 22 4.94 7.11 -3.98
CA ARG A 22 5.88 6.43 -4.85
C ARG A 22 5.40 5.02 -5.17
N ILE A 23 4.91 4.34 -4.17
CA ILE A 23 4.39 2.98 -4.37
C ILE A 23 3.24 2.99 -5.35
N ALA A 24 2.35 3.98 -5.24
CA ALA A 24 1.23 4.10 -6.17
C ALA A 24 1.72 4.17 -7.61
N GLY A 25 2.77 4.94 -7.85
CA GLY A 25 3.33 5.04 -9.19
C GLY A 25 3.97 3.73 -9.65
N GLN A 26 4.63 3.05 -8.74
CA GLN A 26 5.30 1.80 -9.09
C GLN A 26 4.34 0.68 -9.45
N VAL A 27 3.17 0.67 -8.83
CA VAL A 27 2.19 -0.38 -9.12
C VAL A 27 1.23 0.02 -10.23
N GLY A 28 1.47 1.16 -10.87
CA GLY A 28 0.73 1.52 -12.07
C GLY A 28 -0.51 2.35 -11.87
N PHE A 29 -0.71 2.94 -10.71
CA PHE A 29 -1.85 3.81 -10.50
C PHE A 29 -1.54 5.22 -10.98
N GLY A 30 -2.54 5.86 -11.59
CA GLY A 30 -2.35 7.19 -12.14
C GLY A 30 -2.27 8.28 -11.08
N SER A 31 -2.83 8.06 -9.90
CA SER A 31 -2.73 9.04 -8.84
C SER A 31 -2.72 8.34 -7.49
N PRO A 32 -2.07 8.97 -6.50
CA PRO A 32 -2.05 8.41 -5.16
C PRO A 32 -3.44 8.28 -4.53
N THR A 33 -4.32 9.21 -4.88
CA THR A 33 -5.68 9.18 -4.34
C THR A 33 -6.42 7.94 -4.82
N ALA A 34 -6.31 7.64 -6.11
CA ALA A 34 -6.95 6.45 -6.67
C ALA A 34 -6.37 5.19 -6.03
N PHE A 35 -5.06 5.17 -5.83
CA PHE A 35 -4.42 4.03 -5.20
C PHE A 35 -4.94 3.82 -3.79
N ARG A 36 -4.99 4.88 -3.00
CA ARG A 36 -5.44 4.76 -1.61
C ARG A 36 -6.89 4.30 -1.53
N ASP A 37 -7.71 4.79 -2.43
CA ASP A 37 -9.12 4.39 -2.45
C ASP A 37 -9.24 2.90 -2.75
N ARG A 38 -8.52 2.44 -3.76
CA ARG A 38 -8.58 1.04 -4.14
C ARG A 38 -8.01 0.15 -3.04
N PHE A 39 -6.90 0.57 -2.46
CA PHE A 39 -6.26 -0.18 -1.39
C PHE A 39 -7.23 -0.36 -0.22
N LYS A 40 -7.89 0.72 0.16
CA LYS A 40 -8.82 0.66 1.27
C LYS A 40 -9.98 -0.27 0.98
N ARG A 41 -10.45 -0.29 -0.26
CA ARG A 41 -11.56 -1.16 -0.63
C ARG A 41 -11.19 -2.63 -0.56
N ILE A 42 -9.99 -2.97 -0.97
CA ILE A 42 -9.57 -4.36 -1.05
C ILE A 42 -9.01 -4.84 0.28
N VAL A 43 -8.19 -4.03 0.91
CA VAL A 43 -7.51 -4.43 2.14
C VAL A 43 -8.32 -4.08 3.39
N GLY A 44 -9.13 -3.03 3.32
CA GLY A 44 -9.97 -2.62 4.44
C GLY A 44 -9.40 -1.48 5.25
N THR A 45 -8.22 -1.00 4.90
CA THR A 45 -7.60 0.11 5.63
C THR A 45 -6.68 0.89 4.68
N ASN A 46 -6.33 2.10 5.08
CA ASN A 46 -5.42 2.93 4.30
C ASN A 46 -4.04 2.29 4.21
N PRO A 47 -3.32 2.52 3.10
CA PRO A 47 -1.95 2.00 3.02
C PRO A 47 -1.05 2.59 4.10
N HIS A 48 -1.25 3.83 4.47
CA HIS A 48 -0.45 4.44 5.54
C HIS A 48 -0.71 3.75 6.87
N THR A 49 -1.98 3.52 7.18
CA THR A 49 -2.37 2.82 8.40
C THR A 49 -1.89 1.38 8.37
N TYR A 50 -1.98 0.75 7.21
CA TYR A 50 -1.52 -0.62 7.05
C TYR A 50 -0.03 -0.74 7.38
N ARG A 51 0.78 0.17 6.86
CA ARG A 51 2.21 0.14 7.13
C ARG A 51 2.49 0.34 8.61
N ALA A 52 1.81 1.26 9.23
CA ALA A 52 2.02 1.52 10.66
C ALA A 52 1.67 0.30 11.49
N ALA A 53 0.57 -0.34 11.16
CA ALA A 53 0.15 -1.53 11.88
C ALA A 53 1.13 -2.67 11.68
N PHE A 54 1.60 -2.86 10.45
CA PHE A 54 2.55 -3.90 10.15
C PHE A 54 3.86 -3.70 10.91
N ARG A 55 4.35 -2.47 10.94
CA ARG A 55 5.58 -2.17 11.64
C ARG A 55 5.45 -2.40 13.14
N ARG A 56 4.29 -2.06 13.68
CA ARG A 56 4.05 -2.28 15.09
C ARG A 56 4.08 -3.77 15.41
N LEU A 57 3.53 -4.59 14.54
CA LEU A 57 3.50 -6.02 14.75
C LEU A 57 4.87 -6.66 14.61
N SER A 58 5.70 -6.15 13.70
CA SER A 58 6.99 -6.76 13.45
C SER A 58 8.09 -6.20 14.34
N THR A 59 7.80 -5.19 15.12
CA THR A 59 8.78 -4.63 16.04
C THR A 59 8.84 -5.48 17.31
N ASP A 60 9.98 -5.92 17.65
CA ASP A 60 10.12 -6.72 18.87
C ASP A 60 11.04 -6.09 19.83
#